data_48ca2363452f12a5e9f18c41fde77997
#
_entry.id   48ca2363452f12a5e9f18c41fde77997
#
_cell.length_a   1.000
_cell.length_b   1.000
_cell.length_c   1.000
_cell.angle_alpha   90.00
_cell.angle_beta   90.00
_cell.angle_gamma   90.00
#
_symmetry.space_group_name_H-M   'P 1'
#
loop_
_entity.id
_entity.type
_entity.pdbx_description
1 polymer ?
#
loop_
_entity_poly.entity_id
_entity_poly.type
_entity_poly.pdbx_seq_one_letter_code
_entity_poly.pdbx_strand_id
1 'polypeptide(L)'
;MLILFIAASIGAADMISQPAATVNLIRNKVITVQELEQRVAQYRAEASASGQADIAGISSTEVLNVLINDELVLQGAERDGYMITDSQVDQMIRQQKIAVEQQIGREITDAQFEIVIRNNYGVDLAAFKKSIKESTIVDRYVRGEMQTVINTFEEPTVQQVQEFYRANRSAFINPELVRLSHIFIPFTDTDKAEVKKQMDQLSRWIRYNTYTFEELVPKYSKDKESVGKGGDIGWLAYDDEEMRAYLGQKFFDAVFELPLGRPSGVLESTGGYHIVKVTTHTDPKLLNIDDQINPESSTTVRQYIQQTLTQRNQQAAYLRAIEQLVGKLRSEAAITILYEEEGSTN
;
A
#
# COMPACT_ATOMS: atom_id res chain seq x y z
N MET A 1 31.24 51.54 -34.72
CA MET A 1 30.49 51.71 -33.43
C MET A 1 30.06 50.30 -32.98
N LEU A 2 30.89 49.75 -32.09
CA LEU A 2 30.75 48.36 -31.63
C LEU A 2 29.76 48.36 -30.46
N ILE A 3 28.60 47.76 -30.61
CA ILE A 3 27.62 47.60 -29.52
C ILE A 3 28.00 46.33 -28.78
N LEU A 4 28.59 46.50 -27.59
CA LEU A 4 28.87 45.42 -26.65
C LEU A 4 27.55 45.01 -25.98
N PHE A 5 27.04 43.84 -26.32
CA PHE A 5 26.01 43.18 -25.49
C PHE A 5 26.69 42.65 -24.22
N ILE A 6 26.49 43.33 -23.10
CA ILE A 6 26.78 42.79 -21.80
C ILE A 6 25.62 41.82 -21.46
N ALA A 7 25.85 40.52 -21.67
CA ALA A 7 25.03 39.49 -21.08
C ALA A 7 25.29 39.52 -19.57
N ALA A 8 24.40 40.11 -18.82
CA ALA A 8 24.41 40.00 -17.38
C ALA A 8 24.17 38.53 -17.03
N SER A 9 25.22 37.87 -16.53
CA SER A 9 25.06 36.55 -15.89
C SER A 9 24.24 36.75 -14.64
N ILE A 10 22.96 36.46 -14.70
CA ILE A 10 22.08 36.36 -13.52
C ILE A 10 22.67 35.22 -12.68
N GLY A 11 23.17 35.53 -11.48
CA GLY A 11 23.75 34.55 -10.59
C GLY A 11 22.69 33.53 -10.15
N ALA A 12 23.07 32.28 -9.91
CA ALA A 12 22.16 31.20 -9.49
C ALA A 12 21.31 31.58 -8.26
N ALA A 13 21.80 32.46 -7.39
CA ALA A 13 21.06 33.00 -6.24
C ALA A 13 19.91 33.91 -6.62
N ASP A 14 20.01 34.66 -7.75
CA ASP A 14 18.91 35.55 -8.22
C ASP A 14 17.83 34.76 -8.94
N MET A 15 18.16 33.64 -9.58
CA MET A 15 17.18 32.76 -10.23
C MET A 15 16.27 32.04 -9.23
N ILE A 16 16.79 31.66 -8.07
CA ILE A 16 16.07 30.93 -7.01
C ILE A 16 14.89 31.75 -6.44
N SER A 17 15.01 33.06 -6.35
CA SER A 17 13.97 33.97 -5.85
C SER A 17 13.01 34.50 -6.93
N GLN A 18 13.22 34.16 -8.21
CA GLN A 18 12.36 34.64 -9.30
C GLN A 18 10.97 34.03 -9.21
N PRO A 19 9.92 34.83 -9.51
CA PRO A 19 8.56 34.30 -9.56
C PRO A 19 8.36 33.44 -10.83
N ALA A 20 7.90 32.21 -10.64
CA ALA A 20 7.47 31.32 -11.71
C ALA A 20 5.99 31.58 -12.09
N ALA A 21 5.15 31.86 -11.10
CA ALA A 21 3.76 32.27 -11.30
C ALA A 21 3.24 33.09 -10.12
N THR A 22 2.14 33.83 -10.36
CA THR A 22 1.32 34.43 -9.31
C THR A 22 -0.09 33.91 -9.37
N VAL A 23 -0.69 33.64 -8.21
CA VAL A 23 -2.05 33.13 -8.05
C VAL A 23 -2.79 34.03 -7.07
N ASN A 24 -3.93 34.59 -7.48
CA ASN A 24 -4.73 35.47 -6.65
C ASN A 24 -6.22 35.11 -6.80
N LEU A 25 -6.76 34.40 -5.82
CA LEU A 25 -8.21 34.19 -5.64
C LEU A 25 -8.75 35.03 -4.49
N ILE A 26 -8.16 34.89 -3.28
CA ILE A 26 -8.47 35.72 -2.08
C ILE A 26 -7.24 36.46 -1.57
N ARG A 27 -6.05 36.01 -1.95
CA ARG A 27 -4.76 36.62 -1.63
C ARG A 27 -3.76 36.36 -2.76
N ASN A 28 -2.80 37.28 -2.88
CA ASN A 28 -1.71 37.04 -3.84
C ASN A 28 -0.66 36.09 -3.26
N LYS A 29 -0.47 34.94 -3.92
CA LYS A 29 0.64 33.98 -3.67
C LYS A 29 1.57 33.99 -4.86
N VAL A 30 2.86 34.16 -4.57
CA VAL A 30 3.92 33.99 -5.58
C VAL A 30 4.44 32.56 -5.44
N ILE A 31 4.43 31.83 -6.54
CA ILE A 31 5.13 30.53 -6.69
C ILE A 31 6.50 30.85 -7.29
N THR A 32 7.57 30.47 -6.60
CA THR A 32 8.95 30.75 -7.04
C THR A 32 9.51 29.63 -7.93
N VAL A 33 10.54 29.97 -8.70
CA VAL A 33 11.28 28.96 -9.47
C VAL A 33 11.88 27.91 -8.55
N GLN A 34 12.32 28.28 -7.34
CA GLN A 34 12.82 27.32 -6.34
C GLN A 34 11.73 26.31 -5.90
N GLU A 35 10.51 26.76 -5.60
CA GLU A 35 9.40 25.86 -5.27
C GLU A 35 9.08 24.91 -6.41
N LEU A 36 9.13 25.41 -7.66
CA LEU A 36 8.93 24.60 -8.86
C LEU A 36 10.03 23.51 -9.00
N GLU A 37 11.30 23.90 -8.93
CA GLU A 37 12.42 22.97 -9.08
C GLU A 37 12.42 21.89 -7.99
N GLN A 38 12.11 22.26 -6.74
CA GLN A 38 11.97 21.32 -5.64
C GLN A 38 10.85 20.30 -5.92
N ARG A 39 9.71 20.76 -6.43
CA ARG A 39 8.59 19.87 -6.76
C ARG A 39 8.92 18.95 -7.95
N VAL A 40 9.59 19.47 -8.98
CA VAL A 40 10.06 18.66 -10.11
C VAL A 40 11.03 17.59 -9.65
N ALA A 41 11.99 17.93 -8.78
CA ALA A 41 12.94 16.98 -8.21
C ALA A 41 12.22 15.89 -7.39
N GLN A 42 11.21 16.26 -6.61
CA GLN A 42 10.39 15.32 -5.84
C GLN A 42 9.66 14.33 -6.77
N TYR A 43 8.96 14.80 -7.80
CA TYR A 43 8.28 13.93 -8.77
C TYR A 43 9.24 12.96 -9.47
N ARG A 44 10.42 13.43 -9.86
CA ARG A 44 11.45 12.57 -10.48
C ARG A 44 11.99 11.50 -9.52
N ALA A 45 12.16 11.85 -8.25
CA ALA A 45 12.57 10.89 -7.22
C ALA A 45 11.49 9.82 -6.97
N GLU A 46 10.22 10.21 -6.87
CA GLU A 46 9.07 9.31 -6.73
C GLU A 46 8.92 8.38 -7.93
N ALA A 47 9.05 8.92 -9.15
CA ALA A 47 9.04 8.14 -10.38
C ALA A 47 10.13 7.08 -10.43
N SER A 48 11.35 7.47 -10.00
CA SER A 48 12.50 6.55 -9.95
C SER A 48 12.30 5.45 -8.92
N ALA A 49 11.71 5.76 -7.77
CA ALA A 49 11.43 4.79 -6.70
C ALA A 49 10.30 3.82 -7.05
N SER A 50 9.27 4.28 -7.79
CA SER A 50 8.08 3.48 -8.15
C SER A 50 8.19 2.77 -9.51
N GLY A 51 9.25 3.02 -10.29
CA GLY A 51 9.41 2.48 -11.64
C GLY A 51 8.39 3.01 -12.66
N GLN A 52 7.70 4.12 -12.35
CA GLN A 52 6.68 4.74 -13.21
C GLN A 52 7.34 5.68 -14.22
N ALA A 53 7.60 5.18 -15.42
CA ALA A 53 8.22 5.95 -16.49
C ALA A 53 7.42 7.20 -16.92
N ASP A 54 6.11 7.15 -16.81
CA ASP A 54 5.20 8.25 -17.22
C ASP A 54 5.41 9.52 -16.36
N ILE A 55 5.75 9.38 -15.10
CA ILE A 55 6.02 10.51 -14.20
C ILE A 55 7.44 11.06 -14.40
N ALA A 56 8.38 10.23 -14.86
CA ALA A 56 9.76 10.65 -15.10
C ALA A 56 9.89 11.70 -16.22
N GLY A 57 8.91 11.76 -17.13
CA GLY A 57 8.86 12.70 -18.27
C GLY A 57 8.06 13.98 -18.02
N ILE A 58 7.53 14.20 -16.80
CA ILE A 58 6.71 15.39 -16.51
C ILE A 58 7.51 16.68 -16.72
N SER A 59 6.94 17.62 -17.49
CA SER A 59 7.57 18.91 -17.76
C SER A 59 7.48 19.86 -16.56
N SER A 60 8.40 20.81 -16.47
CA SER A 60 8.33 21.86 -15.43
C SER A 60 7.04 22.68 -15.54
N THR A 61 6.55 22.89 -16.74
CA THR A 61 5.28 23.61 -16.98
C THR A 61 4.07 22.83 -16.42
N GLU A 62 4.02 21.51 -16.58
CA GLU A 62 2.97 20.67 -15.98
C GLU A 62 3.03 20.71 -14.45
N VAL A 63 4.22 20.61 -13.86
CA VAL A 63 4.42 20.73 -12.42
C VAL A 63 4.02 22.10 -11.90
N LEU A 64 4.34 23.19 -12.65
CA LEU A 64 3.88 24.52 -12.30
C LEU A 64 2.36 24.64 -12.27
N ASN A 65 1.67 24.03 -13.23
CA ASN A 65 0.22 23.98 -13.25
C ASN A 65 -0.35 23.21 -12.05
N VAL A 66 0.31 22.15 -11.60
CA VAL A 66 -0.07 21.45 -10.36
C VAL A 66 0.06 22.38 -9.16
N LEU A 67 1.18 23.08 -9.01
CA LEU A 67 1.38 24.03 -7.90
C LEU A 67 0.34 25.16 -7.90
N ILE A 68 -0.01 25.68 -9.09
CA ILE A 68 -1.07 26.69 -9.24
C ILE A 68 -2.42 26.12 -8.79
N ASN A 69 -2.76 24.90 -9.20
CA ASN A 69 -4.01 24.24 -8.85
C ASN A 69 -4.09 23.97 -7.33
N ASP A 70 -3.00 23.46 -6.73
CA ASP A 70 -2.90 23.20 -5.30
C ASP A 70 -3.17 24.48 -4.50
N GLU A 71 -2.53 25.61 -4.87
CA GLU A 71 -2.75 26.89 -4.21
C GLU A 71 -4.19 27.39 -4.39
N LEU A 72 -4.77 27.26 -5.59
CA LEU A 72 -6.15 27.65 -5.84
C LEU A 72 -7.15 26.88 -4.97
N VAL A 73 -6.95 25.56 -4.85
CA VAL A 73 -7.81 24.71 -4.02
C VAL A 73 -7.68 25.08 -2.55
N LEU A 74 -6.47 25.38 -2.07
CA LEU A 74 -6.25 25.83 -0.69
C LEU A 74 -6.89 27.21 -0.43
N GLN A 75 -6.77 28.18 -1.36
CA GLN A 75 -7.42 29.48 -1.23
C GLN A 75 -8.95 29.37 -1.31
N GLY A 76 -9.46 28.50 -2.20
CA GLY A 76 -10.88 28.20 -2.29
C GLY A 76 -11.43 27.60 -1.00
N ALA A 77 -10.71 26.61 -0.45
CA ALA A 77 -11.07 25.99 0.82
C ALA A 77 -11.07 26.99 1.99
N GLU A 78 -10.11 27.92 2.02
CA GLU A 78 -10.06 29.00 3.02
C GLU A 78 -11.26 29.95 2.86
N ARG A 79 -11.57 30.41 1.65
CA ARG A 79 -12.71 31.27 1.33
C ARG A 79 -14.03 30.66 1.79
N ASP A 80 -14.19 29.35 1.52
CA ASP A 80 -15.45 28.63 1.69
C ASP A 80 -15.56 27.94 3.07
N GLY A 81 -14.55 28.11 3.96
CA GLY A 81 -14.59 27.69 5.37
C GLY A 81 -14.21 26.23 5.64
N TYR A 82 -13.48 25.58 4.74
CA TYR A 82 -13.07 24.18 4.87
C TYR A 82 -11.74 23.95 5.61
N MET A 83 -11.25 24.96 6.32
CA MET A 83 -9.97 24.87 7.04
C MET A 83 -10.04 23.95 8.24
N ILE A 84 -8.91 23.36 8.61
CA ILE A 84 -8.72 22.57 9.83
C ILE A 84 -7.71 23.22 10.76
N THR A 85 -7.88 22.98 12.06
CA THR A 85 -6.97 23.52 13.08
C THR A 85 -5.73 22.65 13.26
N ASP A 86 -4.65 23.22 13.77
CA ASP A 86 -3.43 22.46 14.10
C ASP A 86 -3.69 21.38 15.16
N SER A 87 -4.61 21.63 16.11
CA SER A 87 -5.04 20.62 17.08
C SER A 87 -5.68 19.39 16.42
N GLN A 88 -6.46 19.58 15.34
CA GLN A 88 -7.02 18.45 14.56
C GLN A 88 -5.92 17.69 13.82
N VAL A 89 -4.94 18.40 13.27
CA VAL A 89 -3.76 17.76 12.65
C VAL A 89 -2.99 16.93 13.67
N ASP A 90 -2.71 17.52 14.86
CA ASP A 90 -2.01 16.80 15.92
C ASP A 90 -2.77 15.55 16.40
N GLN A 91 -4.10 15.59 16.39
CA GLN A 91 -4.90 14.41 16.68
C GLN A 91 -4.73 13.31 15.60
N MET A 92 -4.73 13.70 14.33
CA MET A 92 -4.49 12.74 13.21
C MET A 92 -3.10 12.12 13.31
N ILE A 93 -2.08 12.92 13.62
CA ILE A 93 -0.70 12.44 13.82
C ILE A 93 -0.62 11.45 14.98
N ARG A 94 -1.31 11.73 16.11
CA ARG A 94 -1.39 10.77 17.23
C ARG A 94 -2.04 9.46 16.83
N GLN A 95 -3.12 9.48 16.02
CA GLN A 95 -3.74 8.26 15.53
C GLN A 95 -2.81 7.46 14.60
N GLN A 96 -2.06 8.14 13.76
CA GLN A 96 -1.03 7.48 12.93
C GLN A 96 0.06 6.82 13.78
N LYS A 97 0.54 7.51 14.82
CA LYS A 97 1.52 6.94 15.75
C LYS A 97 0.97 5.66 16.43
N ILE A 98 -0.28 5.69 16.92
CA ILE A 98 -0.94 4.52 17.52
C ILE A 98 -1.03 3.35 16.52
N ALA A 99 -1.36 3.62 15.25
CA ALA A 99 -1.42 2.58 14.23
C ALA A 99 -0.04 1.94 13.99
N VAL A 100 1.04 2.74 13.97
CA VAL A 100 2.42 2.25 13.89
C VAL A 100 2.78 1.41 15.12
N GLU A 101 2.41 1.86 16.34
CA GLU A 101 2.64 1.12 17.58
C GLU A 101 1.94 -0.25 17.59
N GLN A 102 0.71 -0.31 17.09
CA GLN A 102 -0.03 -1.57 16.93
C GLN A 102 0.64 -2.53 15.94
N GLN A 103 1.13 -2.00 14.82
CA GLN A 103 1.85 -2.80 13.82
C GLN A 103 3.19 -3.34 14.35
N ILE A 104 3.92 -2.55 15.13
CA ILE A 104 5.22 -2.94 15.72
C ILE A 104 5.03 -3.81 16.98
N GLY A 105 3.82 -3.79 17.59
CA GLY A 105 3.50 -4.54 18.82
C GLY A 105 4.07 -3.91 20.11
N ARG A 106 4.48 -2.63 20.06
CA ARG A 106 4.99 -1.88 21.22
C ARG A 106 4.83 -0.39 21.07
N GLU A 107 4.79 0.33 22.20
CA GLU A 107 4.84 1.81 22.20
C GLU A 107 6.19 2.32 21.68
N ILE A 108 6.15 3.47 21.00
CA ILE A 108 7.31 4.18 20.49
C ILE A 108 7.33 5.64 20.96
N THR A 109 8.53 6.19 21.16
CA THR A 109 8.71 7.61 21.47
C THR A 109 8.43 8.50 20.25
N ASP A 110 8.23 9.79 20.47
CA ASP A 110 8.03 10.75 19.36
C ASP A 110 9.25 10.80 18.43
N ALA A 111 10.47 10.72 18.99
CA ALA A 111 11.70 10.65 18.19
C ALA A 111 11.77 9.37 17.32
N GLN A 112 11.32 8.23 17.84
CA GLN A 112 11.24 7.00 17.06
C GLN A 112 10.16 7.10 15.96
N PHE A 113 9.03 7.72 16.25
CA PHE A 113 7.99 7.98 15.26
C PHE A 113 8.50 8.90 14.15
N GLU A 114 9.27 9.96 14.48
CA GLU A 114 9.90 10.84 13.49
C GLU A 114 10.85 10.08 12.55
N ILE A 115 11.61 9.11 13.07
CA ILE A 115 12.46 8.23 12.26
C ILE A 115 11.60 7.39 11.31
N VAL A 116 10.48 6.83 11.78
CA VAL A 116 9.55 6.08 10.93
C VAL A 116 9.00 6.96 9.80
N ILE A 117 8.57 8.19 10.11
CA ILE A 117 8.10 9.14 9.10
C ILE A 117 9.21 9.44 8.07
N ARG A 118 10.43 9.73 8.52
CA ARG A 118 11.56 10.01 7.63
C ARG A 118 11.91 8.83 6.72
N ASN A 119 11.88 7.62 7.27
CA ASN A 119 12.20 6.42 6.49
C ASN A 119 11.11 6.08 5.46
N ASN A 120 9.83 6.27 5.81
CA ASN A 120 8.70 5.89 4.95
C ASN A 120 8.34 6.97 3.93
N TYR A 121 8.51 8.25 4.27
CA TYR A 121 8.05 9.38 3.45
C TYR A 121 9.16 10.32 3.01
N GLY A 122 10.40 10.14 3.49
CA GLY A 122 11.54 10.97 3.10
C GLY A 122 11.53 12.41 3.64
N VAL A 123 10.58 12.74 4.54
CA VAL A 123 10.37 14.10 5.07
C VAL A 123 10.45 14.14 6.58
N ASP A 124 10.66 15.32 7.16
CA ASP A 124 10.57 15.51 8.61
C ASP A 124 9.12 15.56 9.09
N LEU A 125 8.92 15.52 10.41
CA LEU A 125 7.59 15.54 11.02
C LEU A 125 6.82 16.83 10.73
N ALA A 126 7.51 17.97 10.59
CA ALA A 126 6.86 19.27 10.32
C ALA A 126 6.30 19.31 8.89
N ALA A 127 7.08 18.89 7.90
CA ALA A 127 6.65 18.73 6.51
C ALA A 127 5.52 17.70 6.38
N PHE A 128 5.62 16.58 7.11
CA PHE A 128 4.58 15.57 7.16
C PHE A 128 3.26 16.12 7.73
N LYS A 129 3.29 16.84 8.86
CA LYS A 129 2.11 17.52 9.43
C LYS A 129 1.48 18.50 8.44
N LYS A 130 2.31 19.27 7.73
CA LYS A 130 1.85 20.20 6.69
C LYS A 130 1.12 19.44 5.58
N SER A 131 1.71 18.38 5.07
CA SER A 131 1.10 17.53 4.02
C SER A 131 -0.24 16.94 4.46
N ILE A 132 -0.34 16.40 5.69
CA ILE A 132 -1.59 15.88 6.26
C ILE A 132 -2.64 16.99 6.36
N LYS A 133 -2.24 18.22 6.80
CA LYS A 133 -3.14 19.37 6.88
C LYS A 133 -3.71 19.72 5.51
N GLU A 134 -2.84 19.92 4.53
CA GLU A 134 -3.21 20.30 3.16
C GLU A 134 -4.08 19.25 2.50
N SER A 135 -3.69 17.98 2.54
CA SER A 135 -4.47 16.89 1.94
C SER A 135 -5.85 16.74 2.60
N THR A 136 -5.96 16.93 3.91
CA THR A 136 -7.25 16.87 4.61
C THR A 136 -8.15 18.05 4.23
N ILE A 137 -7.59 19.26 4.08
CA ILE A 137 -8.33 20.44 3.63
C ILE A 137 -8.87 20.20 2.22
N VAL A 138 -8.01 19.73 1.31
CA VAL A 138 -8.39 19.44 -0.08
C VAL A 138 -9.49 18.38 -0.14
N ASP A 139 -9.35 17.26 0.58
CA ASP A 139 -10.39 16.20 0.58
C ASP A 139 -11.73 16.71 1.12
N ARG A 140 -11.72 17.47 2.24
CA ARG A 140 -12.93 18.06 2.79
C ARG A 140 -13.60 19.04 1.83
N TYR A 141 -12.81 19.88 1.18
CA TYR A 141 -13.31 20.88 0.24
C TYR A 141 -13.92 20.22 -1.00
N VAL A 142 -13.19 19.29 -1.61
CA VAL A 142 -13.68 18.54 -2.79
C VAL A 142 -14.96 17.77 -2.46
N ARG A 143 -15.00 17.08 -1.32
CA ARG A 143 -16.21 16.33 -0.90
C ARG A 143 -17.37 17.24 -0.54
N GLY A 144 -17.10 18.41 0.05
CA GLY A 144 -18.15 19.35 0.40
C GLY A 144 -18.78 20.02 -0.83
N GLU A 145 -17.96 20.58 -1.70
CA GLU A 145 -18.44 21.33 -2.86
C GLU A 145 -18.89 20.45 -4.04
N MET A 146 -18.28 19.27 -4.20
CA MET A 146 -18.46 18.44 -5.38
C MET A 146 -19.14 17.09 -5.06
N GLN A 147 -19.85 17.00 -3.93
CA GLN A 147 -20.52 15.77 -3.48
C GLN A 147 -21.42 15.14 -4.57
N THR A 148 -22.16 15.98 -5.28
CA THR A 148 -23.03 15.51 -6.37
C THR A 148 -22.24 14.83 -7.48
N VAL A 149 -21.10 15.41 -7.89
CA VAL A 149 -20.22 14.85 -8.94
C VAL A 149 -19.59 13.56 -8.47
N ILE A 150 -19.10 13.52 -7.22
CA ILE A 150 -18.48 12.32 -6.62
C ILE A 150 -19.48 11.17 -6.54
N ASN A 151 -20.73 11.45 -6.18
CA ASN A 151 -21.78 10.44 -6.05
C ASN A 151 -22.39 10.03 -7.42
N THR A 152 -22.02 10.71 -8.51
CA THR A 152 -22.47 10.38 -9.87
C THR A 152 -21.42 9.51 -10.55
N PHE A 153 -21.27 8.27 -10.11
CA PHE A 153 -20.52 7.23 -10.81
C PHE A 153 -21.46 6.12 -11.23
N GLU A 154 -21.16 5.47 -12.33
CA GLU A 154 -21.94 4.34 -12.83
C GLU A 154 -21.44 3.06 -12.17
N GLU A 155 -22.39 2.26 -11.65
CA GLU A 155 -22.07 0.91 -11.20
C GLU A 155 -21.61 0.05 -12.38
N PRO A 156 -20.64 -0.87 -12.16
CA PRO A 156 -20.17 -1.74 -13.23
C PRO A 156 -21.30 -2.63 -13.78
N THR A 157 -21.48 -2.62 -15.08
CA THR A 157 -22.42 -3.50 -15.75
C THR A 157 -21.93 -4.95 -15.73
N VAL A 158 -22.86 -5.90 -15.86
CA VAL A 158 -22.54 -7.34 -16.00
C VAL A 158 -21.56 -7.59 -17.15
N GLN A 159 -21.72 -6.85 -18.25
CA GLN A 159 -20.83 -6.95 -19.41
C GLN A 159 -19.40 -6.52 -19.07
N GLN A 160 -19.21 -5.38 -18.39
CA GLN A 160 -17.89 -4.90 -17.95
C GLN A 160 -17.20 -5.88 -17.00
N VAL A 161 -17.96 -6.48 -16.08
CA VAL A 161 -17.44 -7.52 -15.18
C VAL A 161 -16.98 -8.75 -15.96
N GLN A 162 -17.72 -9.20 -16.96
CA GLN A 162 -17.33 -10.32 -17.82
C GLN A 162 -16.13 -9.99 -18.70
N GLU A 163 -16.05 -8.79 -19.25
CA GLU A 163 -14.92 -8.32 -20.05
C GLU A 163 -13.65 -8.24 -19.21
N PHE A 164 -13.74 -7.68 -17.99
CA PHE A 164 -12.63 -7.65 -17.06
C PHE A 164 -12.12 -9.06 -16.72
N TYR A 165 -13.02 -9.98 -16.40
CA TYR A 165 -12.67 -11.38 -16.14
C TYR A 165 -11.96 -12.02 -17.33
N ARG A 166 -12.46 -11.85 -18.57
CA ARG A 166 -11.84 -12.42 -19.77
C ARG A 166 -10.45 -11.84 -20.04
N ALA A 167 -10.29 -10.53 -19.85
CA ALA A 167 -9.02 -9.84 -20.07
C ALA A 167 -7.95 -10.20 -19.03
N ASN A 168 -8.38 -10.61 -17.81
CA ASN A 168 -7.49 -10.86 -16.67
C ASN A 168 -7.55 -12.31 -16.17
N ARG A 169 -7.86 -13.28 -17.03
CA ARG A 169 -8.07 -14.69 -16.62
C ARG A 169 -6.91 -15.28 -15.82
N SER A 170 -5.67 -14.94 -16.18
CA SER A 170 -4.48 -15.41 -15.47
C SER A 170 -4.39 -14.95 -14.01
N ALA A 171 -5.02 -13.82 -13.68
CA ALA A 171 -5.08 -13.34 -12.30
C ALA A 171 -6.08 -14.13 -11.42
N PHE A 172 -6.90 -14.98 -12.02
CA PHE A 172 -7.90 -15.79 -11.32
C PHE A 172 -7.53 -17.29 -11.34
N ILE A 173 -6.26 -17.59 -11.25
CA ILE A 173 -5.77 -18.95 -11.05
C ILE A 173 -5.45 -19.11 -9.57
N ASN A 174 -6.18 -19.99 -8.89
CA ASN A 174 -5.74 -20.44 -7.57
C ASN A 174 -4.54 -21.36 -7.76
N PRO A 175 -3.44 -21.12 -7.04
CA PRO A 175 -2.33 -22.07 -7.03
C PRO A 175 -2.73 -23.39 -6.38
N GLU A 176 -1.82 -24.32 -6.34
CA GLU A 176 -1.95 -25.48 -5.46
C GLU A 176 -2.00 -25.03 -4.01
N LEU A 177 -3.00 -25.54 -3.26
CA LEU A 177 -3.25 -25.14 -1.87
C LEU A 177 -3.31 -26.37 -0.98
N VAL A 178 -2.69 -26.30 0.18
CA VAL A 178 -2.84 -27.28 1.24
C VAL A 178 -3.34 -26.61 2.52
N ARG A 179 -4.33 -27.23 3.20
CA ARG A 179 -4.69 -26.88 4.57
C ARG A 179 -4.04 -27.86 5.50
N LEU A 180 -3.39 -27.36 6.54
CA LEU A 180 -2.60 -28.21 7.40
C LEU A 180 -2.78 -27.90 8.88
N SER A 181 -2.64 -28.98 9.67
CA SER A 181 -2.49 -28.91 11.11
C SER A 181 -1.09 -29.36 11.50
N HIS A 182 -0.54 -28.82 12.59
CA HIS A 182 0.77 -29.21 13.06
C HIS A 182 0.88 -29.40 14.57
N ILE A 183 1.85 -30.21 14.98
CA ILE A 183 2.49 -30.17 16.27
C ILE A 183 3.80 -29.45 16.07
N PHE A 184 4.01 -28.30 16.70
CA PHE A 184 5.19 -27.47 16.54
C PHE A 184 5.93 -27.30 17.86
N ILE A 185 7.25 -27.51 17.84
CA ILE A 185 8.14 -27.20 18.95
C ILE A 185 9.30 -26.38 18.39
N PRO A 186 9.45 -25.10 18.81
CA PRO A 186 10.59 -24.28 18.41
C PRO A 186 11.88 -24.83 19.02
N PHE A 187 13.01 -24.57 18.39
CA PHE A 187 14.32 -24.89 18.94
C PHE A 187 15.25 -23.68 18.89
N THR A 188 16.27 -23.72 19.74
CA THR A 188 17.47 -22.91 19.70
C THR A 188 18.67 -23.77 19.34
N ASP A 189 19.81 -23.16 19.01
CA ASP A 189 21.04 -23.91 18.71
C ASP A 189 21.48 -24.82 19.86
N THR A 190 21.12 -24.46 21.10
CA THR A 190 21.52 -25.20 22.32
C THR A 190 20.63 -26.38 22.62
N ASP A 191 19.35 -26.40 22.21
CA ASP A 191 18.37 -27.42 22.57
C ASP A 191 17.86 -28.24 21.37
N LYS A 192 18.31 -27.93 20.17
CA LYS A 192 17.86 -28.53 18.90
C LYS A 192 17.84 -30.07 18.93
N ALA A 193 18.89 -30.69 19.46
CA ALA A 193 19.01 -32.14 19.52
C ALA A 193 17.96 -32.76 20.49
N GLU A 194 17.68 -32.10 21.62
CA GLU A 194 16.70 -32.55 22.59
C GLU A 194 15.27 -32.40 22.07
N VAL A 195 14.97 -31.25 21.44
CA VAL A 195 13.68 -31.02 20.77
C VAL A 195 13.45 -32.06 19.70
N LYS A 196 14.48 -32.35 18.88
CA LYS A 196 14.38 -33.40 17.86
C LYS A 196 14.06 -34.76 18.46
N LYS A 197 14.73 -35.17 19.54
CA LYS A 197 14.47 -36.45 20.25
C LYS A 197 13.03 -36.51 20.77
N GLN A 198 12.51 -35.40 21.31
CA GLN A 198 11.12 -35.31 21.73
C GLN A 198 10.16 -35.47 20.54
N MET A 199 10.39 -34.78 19.45
CA MET A 199 9.56 -34.85 18.24
C MET A 199 9.61 -36.26 17.62
N ASP A 200 10.78 -36.90 17.57
CA ASP A 200 10.93 -38.30 17.12
C ASP A 200 10.12 -39.28 18.01
N GLN A 201 10.03 -39.01 19.33
CA GLN A 201 9.19 -39.80 20.24
C GLN A 201 7.69 -39.59 19.93
N LEU A 202 7.24 -38.35 19.71
CA LEU A 202 5.85 -38.08 19.35
C LEU A 202 5.49 -38.73 17.99
N SER A 203 6.36 -38.62 17.00
CA SER A 203 6.19 -39.27 15.69
C SER A 203 6.08 -40.80 15.84
N ARG A 204 6.88 -41.42 16.69
CA ARG A 204 6.76 -42.86 17.00
C ARG A 204 5.43 -43.22 17.64
N TRP A 205 4.95 -42.44 18.60
CA TRP A 205 3.64 -42.67 19.24
C TRP A 205 2.49 -42.63 18.25
N ILE A 206 2.51 -41.68 17.34
CA ILE A 206 1.52 -41.59 16.25
C ILE A 206 1.64 -42.81 15.33
N ARG A 207 2.85 -43.14 14.89
CA ARG A 207 3.10 -44.24 13.95
C ARG A 207 2.64 -45.60 14.49
N TYR A 208 2.80 -45.85 15.78
CA TYR A 208 2.39 -47.07 16.42
C TYR A 208 1.01 -47.03 17.07
N ASN A 209 0.22 -45.97 16.77
CA ASN A 209 -1.13 -45.75 17.32
C ASN A 209 -1.19 -45.75 18.86
N THR A 210 -0.10 -45.36 19.54
CA THR A 210 -0.08 -45.20 21.01
C THR A 210 -0.89 -43.98 21.42
N TYR A 211 -0.82 -42.92 20.60
CA TYR A 211 -1.62 -41.69 20.69
C TYR A 211 -1.95 -41.22 19.29
N THR A 212 -3.10 -40.55 19.15
CA THR A 212 -3.46 -39.86 17.93
C THR A 212 -2.75 -38.51 17.83
N PHE A 213 -2.69 -37.96 16.63
CA PHE A 213 -2.16 -36.63 16.37
C PHE A 213 -2.95 -35.58 17.21
N GLU A 214 -4.27 -35.68 17.21
CA GLU A 214 -5.19 -34.79 17.90
C GLU A 214 -5.02 -34.81 19.43
N GLU A 215 -4.67 -35.96 20.03
CA GLU A 215 -4.38 -36.07 21.47
C GLU A 215 -3.05 -35.41 21.85
N LEU A 216 -2.09 -35.38 20.91
CA LEU A 216 -0.75 -34.85 21.18
C LEU A 216 -0.66 -33.33 20.92
N VAL A 217 -1.46 -32.74 20.03
CA VAL A 217 -1.50 -31.29 19.77
C VAL A 217 -1.64 -30.49 21.07
N PRO A 218 -2.68 -30.65 21.90
CA PRO A 218 -2.89 -29.83 23.10
C PRO A 218 -1.84 -30.07 24.18
N LYS A 219 -1.15 -31.20 24.14
CA LYS A 219 -0.18 -31.58 25.18
C LYS A 219 1.24 -31.08 24.85
N TYR A 220 1.60 -31.04 23.58
CA TYR A 220 3.00 -30.87 23.18
C TYR A 220 3.23 -29.69 22.21
N SER A 221 2.25 -29.29 21.40
CA SER A 221 2.44 -28.15 20.51
C SER A 221 2.69 -26.86 21.29
N LYS A 222 3.67 -26.09 20.86
CA LYS A 222 4.02 -24.78 21.44
C LYS A 222 3.47 -23.62 20.64
N ASP A 223 2.79 -23.89 19.52
CA ASP A 223 2.07 -22.88 18.77
C ASP A 223 0.74 -22.54 19.44
N LYS A 224 0.73 -21.39 20.14
CA LYS A 224 -0.42 -20.94 20.92
C LYS A 224 -1.62 -20.57 20.03
N GLU A 225 -1.40 -20.23 18.78
CA GLU A 225 -2.47 -19.78 17.87
C GLU A 225 -3.28 -20.94 17.30
N SER A 226 -2.61 -22.07 17.06
CA SER A 226 -3.25 -23.26 16.47
C SER A 226 -3.65 -24.34 17.49
N VAL A 227 -3.02 -24.36 18.65
CA VAL A 227 -3.24 -25.43 19.64
C VAL A 227 -4.70 -25.60 20.03
N GLY A 228 -5.43 -24.50 20.21
CA GLY A 228 -6.87 -24.48 20.52
C GLY A 228 -7.78 -24.87 19.36
N LYS A 229 -7.21 -24.95 18.15
CA LYS A 229 -7.89 -25.33 16.90
C LYS A 229 -7.47 -26.71 16.40
N GLY A 230 -6.93 -27.57 17.28
CA GLY A 230 -6.42 -28.88 16.87
C GLY A 230 -5.15 -28.84 16.03
N GLY A 231 -4.37 -27.77 16.17
CA GLY A 231 -3.13 -27.52 15.41
C GLY A 231 -3.35 -26.90 14.02
N ASP A 232 -4.57 -26.56 13.65
CA ASP A 232 -4.89 -25.97 12.33
C ASP A 232 -4.27 -24.59 12.18
N ILE A 233 -3.36 -24.46 11.20
CA ILE A 233 -2.68 -23.21 10.85
C ILE A 233 -3.22 -22.58 9.54
N GLY A 234 -4.30 -23.14 8.99
CA GLY A 234 -4.95 -22.63 7.78
C GLY A 234 -4.31 -23.13 6.49
N TRP A 235 -4.45 -22.33 5.45
CA TRP A 235 -4.03 -22.66 4.10
C TRP A 235 -2.63 -22.14 3.79
N LEU A 236 -1.89 -22.92 3.02
CA LEU A 236 -0.59 -22.58 2.45
C LEU A 236 -0.70 -22.69 0.92
N ALA A 237 -0.29 -21.66 0.22
CA ALA A 237 -0.27 -21.64 -1.25
C ALA A 237 1.12 -22.01 -1.77
N TYR A 238 1.18 -22.80 -2.85
CA TYR A 238 2.46 -23.26 -3.40
C TYR A 238 3.33 -22.13 -3.96
N ASP A 239 2.71 -21.04 -4.41
CA ASP A 239 3.39 -19.84 -4.93
C ASP A 239 3.69 -18.77 -3.87
N ASP A 240 3.46 -19.07 -2.58
CA ASP A 240 3.78 -18.16 -1.47
C ASP A 240 5.29 -18.17 -1.17
N GLU A 241 6.02 -17.32 -1.87
CA GLU A 241 7.47 -17.19 -1.73
C GLU A 241 7.88 -16.65 -0.34
N GLU A 242 7.03 -15.84 0.30
CA GLU A 242 7.30 -15.30 1.63
C GLU A 242 7.25 -16.42 2.68
N MET A 243 6.18 -17.23 2.66
CA MET A 243 6.07 -18.38 3.55
C MET A 243 7.11 -19.45 3.24
N ARG A 244 7.47 -19.63 1.97
CA ARG A 244 8.57 -20.54 1.57
C ARG A 244 9.90 -20.11 2.16
N ALA A 245 10.22 -18.81 2.11
CA ALA A 245 11.41 -18.26 2.72
C ALA A 245 11.36 -18.34 4.26
N TYR A 246 10.20 -18.07 4.87
CA TYR A 246 9.99 -18.11 6.32
C TYR A 246 10.10 -19.52 6.90
N LEU A 247 9.48 -20.53 6.28
CA LEU A 247 9.49 -21.91 6.75
C LEU A 247 10.73 -22.68 6.31
N GLY A 248 11.38 -22.24 5.26
CA GLY A 248 12.50 -22.92 4.59
C GLY A 248 12.04 -23.87 3.47
N GLN A 249 12.75 -23.82 2.34
CA GLN A 249 12.43 -24.53 1.10
C GLN A 249 12.10 -26.03 1.32
N LYS A 250 12.95 -26.75 2.07
CA LYS A 250 12.79 -28.20 2.31
C LYS A 250 11.51 -28.54 3.06
N PHE A 251 11.16 -27.74 4.07
CA PHE A 251 9.92 -27.92 4.82
C PHE A 251 8.72 -27.69 3.91
N PHE A 252 8.77 -26.56 3.19
CA PHE A 252 7.69 -26.13 2.30
C PHE A 252 7.39 -27.18 1.25
N ASP A 253 8.40 -27.62 0.48
CA ASP A 253 8.22 -28.65 -0.55
C ASP A 253 7.71 -29.98 0.02
N ALA A 254 8.25 -30.40 1.16
CA ALA A 254 7.83 -31.64 1.81
C ALA A 254 6.35 -31.63 2.22
N VAL A 255 5.80 -30.48 2.62
CA VAL A 255 4.39 -30.36 3.02
C VAL A 255 3.44 -30.61 1.86
N PHE A 256 3.76 -30.14 0.65
CA PHE A 256 2.93 -30.34 -0.54
C PHE A 256 2.98 -31.79 -1.08
N GLU A 257 4.01 -32.55 -0.73
CA GLU A 257 4.14 -33.98 -1.09
C GLU A 257 3.45 -34.92 -0.09
N LEU A 258 2.94 -34.40 1.06
CA LEU A 258 2.33 -35.24 2.07
C LEU A 258 1.01 -35.84 1.63
N PRO A 259 0.76 -37.14 1.96
CA PRO A 259 -0.52 -37.77 1.71
C PRO A 259 -1.61 -37.16 2.60
N LEU A 260 -2.80 -36.95 2.02
CA LEU A 260 -3.96 -36.40 2.71
C LEU A 260 -4.33 -37.23 3.96
N GLY A 261 -4.56 -36.54 5.07
CA GLY A 261 -5.07 -37.11 6.33
C GLY A 261 -4.04 -37.91 7.14
N ARG A 262 -2.82 -38.07 6.69
CA ARG A 262 -1.77 -38.80 7.41
C ARG A 262 -0.75 -37.87 8.02
N PRO A 263 -0.49 -37.97 9.35
CA PRO A 263 0.60 -37.24 9.97
C PRO A 263 1.96 -37.63 9.37
N SER A 264 2.81 -36.61 9.16
CA SER A 264 4.18 -36.77 8.64
C SER A 264 5.12 -37.40 9.67
N GLY A 265 6.34 -37.72 9.25
CA GLY A 265 7.48 -37.78 10.15
C GLY A 265 7.83 -36.39 10.71
N VAL A 266 8.97 -36.31 11.39
CA VAL A 266 9.47 -35.02 11.87
C VAL A 266 10.02 -34.21 10.70
N LEU A 267 9.49 -33.03 10.47
CA LEU A 267 9.95 -32.06 9.48
C LEU A 267 10.63 -30.88 10.22
N GLU A 268 11.69 -30.36 9.63
CA GLU A 268 12.44 -29.23 10.14
C GLU A 268 12.14 -27.99 9.33
N SER A 269 11.72 -26.89 10.01
CA SER A 269 11.62 -25.56 9.44
C SER A 269 12.77 -24.68 9.95
N THR A 270 12.81 -23.43 9.53
CA THR A 270 13.80 -22.44 10.03
C THR A 270 13.66 -22.17 11.53
N GLY A 271 12.44 -22.28 12.08
CA GLY A 271 12.13 -21.92 13.48
C GLY A 271 11.93 -23.10 14.42
N GLY A 272 11.85 -24.36 13.94
CA GLY A 272 11.56 -25.49 14.81
C GLY A 272 11.31 -26.80 14.09
N TYR A 273 10.86 -27.80 14.85
CA TYR A 273 10.42 -29.09 14.34
C TYR A 273 8.91 -29.21 14.34
N HIS A 274 8.39 -29.86 13.32
CA HIS A 274 6.96 -30.07 13.11
C HIS A 274 6.64 -31.54 12.86
N ILE A 275 5.45 -31.96 13.27
CA ILE A 275 4.74 -33.10 12.68
C ILE A 275 3.50 -32.50 12.04
N VAL A 276 3.36 -32.65 10.73
CA VAL A 276 2.32 -32.01 9.93
C VAL A 276 1.30 -33.03 9.47
N LYS A 277 0.02 -32.64 9.44
CA LYS A 277 -1.08 -33.37 8.85
C LYS A 277 -1.79 -32.50 7.84
N VAL A 278 -1.70 -32.84 6.57
CA VAL A 278 -2.46 -32.16 5.50
C VAL A 278 -3.91 -32.63 5.61
N THR A 279 -4.82 -31.70 5.85
CA THR A 279 -6.26 -31.99 6.01
C THR A 279 -7.05 -31.76 4.73
N THR A 280 -6.57 -30.90 3.85
CA THR A 280 -7.15 -30.65 2.52
C THR A 280 -6.03 -30.35 1.55
N HIS A 281 -6.16 -30.82 0.31
CA HIS A 281 -5.25 -30.53 -0.79
C HIS A 281 -6.08 -30.20 -2.02
N THR A 282 -5.78 -29.10 -2.68
CA THR A 282 -6.45 -28.68 -3.91
C THR A 282 -5.44 -28.40 -5.00
N ASP A 283 -5.66 -29.00 -6.17
CA ASP A 283 -4.84 -28.76 -7.36
C ASP A 283 -5.03 -27.30 -7.86
N PRO A 284 -4.06 -26.78 -8.62
CA PRO A 284 -4.19 -25.48 -9.27
C PRO A 284 -5.45 -25.43 -10.12
N LYS A 285 -6.24 -24.37 -9.96
CA LYS A 285 -7.53 -24.24 -10.66
C LYS A 285 -7.72 -22.84 -11.21
N LEU A 286 -8.06 -22.73 -12.50
CA LEU A 286 -8.62 -21.50 -13.04
C LEU A 286 -10.04 -21.34 -12.48
N LEU A 287 -10.26 -20.29 -11.69
CA LEU A 287 -11.54 -19.98 -11.11
C LEU A 287 -12.53 -19.50 -12.18
N ASN A 288 -13.75 -20.00 -12.14
CA ASN A 288 -14.85 -19.39 -12.88
C ASN A 288 -15.31 -18.12 -12.19
N ILE A 289 -16.07 -17.30 -12.93
CA ILE A 289 -16.51 -16.00 -12.43
C ILE A 289 -17.42 -16.09 -11.18
N ASP A 290 -18.06 -17.23 -10.96
CA ASP A 290 -18.93 -17.49 -9.82
C ASP A 290 -18.27 -18.35 -8.72
N ASP A 291 -17.01 -18.78 -8.93
CA ASP A 291 -16.22 -19.45 -7.90
C ASP A 291 -15.79 -18.44 -6.82
N GLN A 292 -15.54 -18.92 -5.60
CA GLN A 292 -14.93 -18.13 -4.52
C GLN A 292 -13.48 -17.81 -4.85
N ILE A 293 -12.99 -16.60 -4.51
CA ILE A 293 -11.62 -16.15 -4.82
C ILE A 293 -10.54 -16.93 -4.06
N ASN A 294 -10.89 -17.51 -2.91
CA ASN A 294 -10.07 -18.45 -2.16
C ASN A 294 -10.96 -19.32 -1.26
N PRO A 295 -10.47 -20.42 -0.69
CA PRO A 295 -11.28 -21.35 0.09
C PRO A 295 -11.88 -20.79 1.40
N GLU A 296 -11.35 -19.68 1.91
CA GLU A 296 -11.80 -19.06 3.15
C GLU A 296 -12.72 -17.85 2.92
N SER A 297 -12.81 -17.38 1.70
CA SER A 297 -13.62 -16.22 1.34
C SER A 297 -15.02 -16.62 0.90
N SER A 298 -16.00 -15.89 1.37
CA SER A 298 -17.36 -15.95 0.80
C SER A 298 -17.50 -15.11 -0.48
N THR A 299 -16.49 -14.30 -0.82
CA THR A 299 -16.49 -13.41 -1.98
C THR A 299 -16.21 -14.23 -3.25
N THR A 300 -17.09 -14.12 -4.26
CA THR A 300 -16.85 -14.71 -5.57
C THR A 300 -15.94 -13.83 -6.43
N VAL A 301 -15.35 -14.40 -7.49
CA VAL A 301 -14.60 -13.66 -8.51
C VAL A 301 -15.44 -12.50 -9.07
N ARG A 302 -16.73 -12.73 -9.34
CA ARG A 302 -17.68 -11.71 -9.78
C ARG A 302 -17.77 -10.54 -8.82
N GLN A 303 -17.97 -10.83 -7.54
CA GLN A 303 -18.08 -9.80 -6.49
C GLN A 303 -16.77 -9.03 -6.33
N TYR A 304 -15.65 -9.71 -6.36
CA TYR A 304 -14.32 -9.08 -6.32
C TYR A 304 -14.12 -8.12 -7.50
N ILE A 305 -14.45 -8.55 -8.73
CA ILE A 305 -14.35 -7.69 -9.91
C ILE A 305 -15.31 -6.50 -9.81
N GLN A 306 -16.55 -6.71 -9.38
CA GLN A 306 -17.51 -5.62 -9.16
C GLN A 306 -16.94 -4.58 -8.19
N GLN A 307 -16.44 -5.01 -7.04
CA GLN A 307 -15.84 -4.10 -6.05
C GLN A 307 -14.65 -3.34 -6.64
N THR A 308 -13.77 -4.02 -7.37
CA THR A 308 -12.61 -3.41 -8.03
C THR A 308 -13.03 -2.34 -9.05
N LEU A 309 -13.99 -2.65 -9.89
CA LEU A 309 -14.50 -1.71 -10.89
C LEU A 309 -15.27 -0.56 -10.26
N THR A 310 -16.08 -0.82 -9.22
CA THR A 310 -16.76 0.22 -8.45
C THR A 310 -15.76 1.20 -7.83
N GLN A 311 -14.72 0.71 -7.17
CA GLN A 311 -13.65 1.55 -6.62
C GLN A 311 -12.97 2.39 -7.70
N ARG A 312 -12.69 1.80 -8.86
CA ARG A 312 -12.12 2.53 -10.01
C ARG A 312 -13.06 3.64 -10.51
N ASN A 313 -14.36 3.36 -10.62
CA ASN A 313 -15.36 4.34 -11.06
C ASN A 313 -15.52 5.47 -10.02
N GLN A 314 -15.51 5.14 -8.73
CA GLN A 314 -15.53 6.14 -7.64
C GLN A 314 -14.28 7.02 -7.68
N GLN A 315 -13.10 6.43 -7.86
CA GLN A 315 -11.85 7.18 -8.01
C GLN A 315 -11.89 8.12 -9.23
N ALA A 316 -12.40 7.64 -10.36
CA ALA A 316 -12.55 8.46 -11.55
C ALA A 316 -13.57 9.61 -11.35
N ALA A 317 -14.65 9.37 -10.60
CA ALA A 317 -15.60 10.42 -10.22
C ALA A 317 -14.96 11.48 -9.31
N TYR A 318 -14.15 11.05 -8.35
CA TYR A 318 -13.40 11.96 -7.48
C TYR A 318 -12.41 12.83 -8.26
N LEU A 319 -11.66 12.25 -9.20
CA LEU A 319 -10.75 13.01 -10.06
C LEU A 319 -11.49 14.01 -10.94
N ARG A 320 -12.63 13.64 -11.54
CA ARG A 320 -13.51 14.58 -12.27
C ARG A 320 -14.01 15.72 -11.38
N ALA A 321 -14.33 15.42 -10.13
CA ALA A 321 -14.74 16.43 -9.15
C ALA A 321 -13.62 17.45 -8.87
N ILE A 322 -12.38 16.99 -8.71
CA ILE A 322 -11.21 17.87 -8.58
C ILE A 322 -11.05 18.73 -9.85
N GLU A 323 -11.11 18.14 -11.01
CA GLU A 323 -10.95 18.84 -12.30
C GLU A 323 -11.99 19.95 -12.47
N GLN A 324 -13.27 19.68 -12.17
CA GLN A 324 -14.34 20.66 -12.23
C GLN A 324 -14.17 21.77 -11.18
N LEU A 325 -13.79 21.42 -9.96
CA LEU A 325 -13.53 22.39 -8.91
C LEU A 325 -12.36 23.30 -9.29
N VAL A 326 -11.26 22.75 -9.74
CA VAL A 326 -10.09 23.50 -10.24
C VAL A 326 -10.47 24.41 -11.41
N GLY A 327 -11.24 23.89 -12.39
CA GLY A 327 -11.72 24.67 -13.52
C GLY A 327 -12.53 25.89 -13.08
N LYS A 328 -13.44 25.71 -12.12
CA LYS A 328 -14.21 26.81 -11.49
C LYS A 328 -13.28 27.84 -10.84
N LEU A 329 -12.38 27.39 -9.97
CA LEU A 329 -11.45 28.27 -9.23
C LEU A 329 -10.51 29.04 -10.18
N ARG A 330 -10.03 28.39 -11.24
CA ARG A 330 -9.22 29.05 -12.29
C ARG A 330 -9.97 30.16 -13.00
N SER A 331 -11.27 29.99 -13.24
CA SER A 331 -12.10 31.01 -13.88
C SER A 331 -12.37 32.24 -12.98
N GLU A 332 -12.26 32.07 -11.66
CA GLU A 332 -12.50 33.10 -10.65
C GLU A 332 -11.21 33.85 -10.25
N ALA A 333 -10.05 33.26 -10.49
CA ALA A 333 -8.75 33.74 -10.04
C ALA A 333 -7.99 34.56 -11.10
N ALA A 334 -7.15 35.49 -10.66
CA ALA A 334 -6.12 36.09 -11.50
C ALA A 334 -4.83 35.27 -11.41
N ILE A 335 -4.43 34.65 -12.52
CA ILE A 335 -3.23 33.82 -12.63
C ILE A 335 -2.31 34.48 -13.66
N THR A 336 -1.02 34.64 -13.31
CA THR A 336 0.02 35.10 -14.23
C THR A 336 1.16 34.10 -14.20
N ILE A 337 1.46 33.46 -15.33
CA ILE A 337 2.60 32.56 -15.50
C ILE A 337 3.76 33.37 -16.05
N LEU A 338 4.90 33.30 -15.38
CA LEU A 338 6.12 34.05 -15.69
C LEU A 338 7.26 33.13 -16.08
N TYR A 339 7.13 31.82 -15.80
CA TYR A 339 8.14 30.81 -16.10
C TYR A 339 8.06 30.43 -17.59
N GLU A 340 9.20 30.51 -18.27
CA GLU A 340 9.38 30.00 -19.63
C GLU A 340 10.34 28.81 -19.57
N GLU A 341 9.93 27.66 -20.06
CA GLU A 341 10.77 26.47 -20.10
C GLU A 341 11.88 26.66 -21.13
N GLU A 342 13.15 26.59 -20.73
CA GLU A 342 14.31 26.70 -21.63
C GLU A 342 14.25 25.57 -22.66
N GLY A 343 13.97 25.87 -23.91
CA GLY A 343 13.94 24.90 -25.03
C GLY A 343 12.67 24.87 -25.86
N SER A 344 11.64 25.64 -25.54
CA SER A 344 10.45 25.80 -26.41
C SER A 344 10.55 26.95 -27.39
N THR A 345 11.66 27.04 -28.12
CA THR A 345 11.71 27.87 -29.32
C THR A 345 11.11 27.06 -30.48
N ASN A 346 9.97 27.56 -30.97
CA ASN A 346 9.34 27.16 -32.25
C ASN A 346 10.33 27.10 -33.40
#